data_c47e5ee37ad330ede3eda89d95cc37fb
#
_entry.id   c47e5ee37ad330ede3eda89d95cc37fb
#
_cell.length_a   1.000
_cell.length_b   1.000
_cell.length_c   1.000
_cell.angle_alpha   90.00
_cell.angle_beta   90.00
_cell.angle_gamma   90.00
#
_symmetry.space_group_name_H-M   'P 1'
#
loop_
_entity.id
_entity.type
_entity.pdbx_description
1 polymer ?
#
loop_
_entity_poly.entity_id
_entity_poly.type
_entity_poly.pdbx_seq_one_letter_code
_entity_poly.pdbx_strand_id
1 'polypeptide(L)'
;RSVELSPIPKCFFDLCAENLEEIAFTTSPLLPLDCDIEKIIPRYDIEESDLHRKLADKYGLAPQSLSDIRAFLDDERHERFNRLIDARFPDHVLLELLSDFETRNDINIRRLVTDNADVPTIFEYIVGIVWYKVSNRKGRILDYFNLSLDADLLPKTHAAGGMEDITYRYNATPGYPEHTLLIEATLAEAGTQRRMEMEPVSRHLGDFLLRDNRQEAYALFVTPFLHLNVISDFRGRKQMPYYSSDGEQCINGMKIIPLNT
;
A
#
# COMPACT_ATOMS: atom_id res chain seq x y z
N ARG A 1 -5.16 18.90 18.59
CA ARG A 1 -5.50 18.60 17.18
C ARG A 1 -6.98 18.28 17.13
N SER A 2 -7.80 19.07 16.42
CA SER A 2 -9.19 18.69 16.12
C SER A 2 -9.16 17.61 15.04
N VAL A 3 -9.73 16.46 15.33
CA VAL A 3 -9.97 15.41 14.32
C VAL A 3 -11.30 15.76 13.66
N GLU A 4 -11.27 16.17 12.42
CA GLU A 4 -12.47 16.36 11.63
C GLU A 4 -12.80 15.02 10.95
N LEU A 5 -13.91 14.41 11.37
CA LEU A 5 -14.37 13.18 10.75
C LEU A 5 -15.10 13.52 9.45
N SER A 6 -14.83 12.74 8.42
CA SER A 6 -15.57 12.80 7.16
C SER A 6 -17.07 12.44 7.33
N PRO A 7 -17.92 12.77 6.36
CA PRO A 7 -19.38 12.60 6.48
C PRO A 7 -19.80 11.19 6.87
N ILE A 8 -19.23 10.16 6.27
CA ILE A 8 -19.69 8.77 6.51
C ILE A 8 -19.25 8.27 7.89
N PRO A 9 -17.97 8.30 8.32
CA PRO A 9 -17.60 7.99 9.68
C PRO A 9 -18.35 8.79 10.73
N LYS A 10 -18.57 10.09 10.49
CA LYS A 10 -19.34 10.93 11.40
C LYS A 10 -20.79 10.46 11.55
N CYS A 11 -21.40 10.02 10.44
CA CYS A 11 -22.75 9.47 10.45
C CYS A 11 -22.82 8.19 11.27
N PHE A 12 -21.83 7.30 11.15
CA PHE A 12 -21.76 6.10 11.99
C PHE A 12 -21.61 6.44 13.47
N PHE A 13 -20.71 7.37 13.82
CA PHE A 13 -20.58 7.85 15.20
C PHE A 13 -21.91 8.38 15.74
N ASP A 14 -22.60 9.20 14.97
CA ASP A 14 -23.88 9.78 15.37
C ASP A 14 -25.00 8.72 15.52
N LEU A 15 -24.86 7.53 14.88
CA LEU A 15 -25.81 6.41 15.00
C LEU A 15 -25.41 5.43 16.11
N CYS A 16 -24.12 5.28 16.40
CA CYS A 16 -23.62 4.34 17.40
C CYS A 16 -23.72 4.88 18.83
N ALA A 17 -23.67 6.20 18.99
CA ALA A 17 -23.70 6.84 20.32
C ALA A 17 -24.36 8.21 20.23
N GLU A 18 -25.22 8.53 21.20
CA GLU A 18 -25.89 9.82 21.27
C GLU A 18 -24.96 10.95 21.72
N ASN A 19 -23.86 10.60 22.40
CA ASN A 19 -22.88 11.57 22.88
C ASN A 19 -21.47 10.96 23.02
N LEU A 20 -20.45 11.82 23.13
CA LEU A 20 -19.05 11.42 23.25
C LEU A 20 -18.72 10.69 24.57
N GLU A 21 -19.48 10.92 25.63
CA GLU A 21 -19.27 10.24 26.92
C GLU A 21 -19.63 8.77 26.79
N GLU A 22 -20.72 8.43 26.10
CA GLU A 22 -21.11 7.06 25.80
C GLU A 22 -20.04 6.34 24.99
N ILE A 23 -19.46 7.01 24.00
CA ILE A 23 -18.34 6.49 23.21
C ILE A 23 -17.10 6.24 24.06
N ALA A 24 -16.76 7.15 24.97
CA ALA A 24 -15.55 7.07 25.80
C ALA A 24 -15.56 5.89 26.81
N PHE A 25 -16.74 5.48 27.24
CA PHE A 25 -16.89 4.42 28.26
C PHE A 25 -17.12 3.01 27.70
N THR A 26 -17.20 2.85 26.37
CA THR A 26 -17.29 1.50 25.78
C THR A 26 -15.95 0.79 25.86
N THR A 27 -15.96 -0.44 26.38
CA THR A 27 -14.75 -1.27 26.56
C THR A 27 -14.22 -1.88 25.26
N SER A 28 -14.87 -1.64 24.13
CA SER A 28 -14.48 -2.12 22.82
C SER A 28 -14.14 -0.95 21.90
N PRO A 29 -13.13 -1.06 21.04
CA PRO A 29 -12.88 -0.05 20.02
C PRO A 29 -14.16 0.16 19.20
N LEU A 30 -14.67 1.38 19.22
CA LEU A 30 -15.95 1.77 18.64
C LEU A 30 -15.99 1.61 17.13
N LEU A 31 -14.86 1.88 16.49
CA LEU A 31 -14.67 1.63 15.08
C LEU A 31 -13.40 0.80 14.92
N PRO A 32 -13.46 -0.34 14.22
CA PRO A 32 -12.24 -0.96 13.73
C PRO A 32 -11.48 0.07 12.90
N LEU A 33 -10.16 0.07 12.98
CA LEU A 33 -9.29 0.96 12.19
C LEU A 33 -9.57 0.84 10.68
N ASP A 34 -10.00 -0.34 10.25
CA ASP A 34 -10.55 -0.61 8.93
C ASP A 34 -12.07 -0.55 9.05
N CYS A 35 -12.68 0.56 8.70
CA CYS A 35 -14.14 0.74 8.74
C CYS A 35 -14.87 -0.34 7.94
N ASP A 36 -14.89 -1.57 8.46
CA ASP A 36 -15.62 -2.68 7.89
C ASP A 36 -17.11 -2.50 8.24
N ILE A 37 -17.81 -1.84 7.34
CA ILE A 37 -19.23 -1.48 7.47
C ILE A 37 -20.08 -2.72 7.76
N GLU A 38 -19.77 -3.85 7.14
CA GLU A 38 -20.49 -5.10 7.33
C GLU A 38 -20.37 -5.66 8.76
N LYS A 39 -19.28 -5.33 9.46
CA LYS A 39 -19.11 -5.69 10.87
C LYS A 39 -19.68 -4.67 11.83
N ILE A 40 -19.65 -3.39 11.46
CA ILE A 40 -20.15 -2.29 12.32
C ILE A 40 -21.65 -2.31 12.39
N ILE A 41 -22.35 -2.42 11.27
CA ILE A 41 -23.81 -2.38 11.20
C ILE A 41 -24.47 -3.41 12.15
N PRO A 42 -24.15 -4.72 12.08
CA PRO A 42 -24.75 -5.69 13.00
C PRO A 42 -24.34 -5.50 14.46
N ARG A 43 -23.13 -5.02 14.70
CA ARG A 43 -22.58 -4.88 16.06
C ARG A 43 -23.31 -3.79 16.86
N TYR A 44 -23.75 -2.74 16.21
CA TYR A 44 -24.38 -1.57 16.84
C TYR A 44 -25.88 -1.46 16.52
N ASP A 45 -26.46 -2.54 15.96
CA ASP A 45 -27.89 -2.60 15.61
C ASP A 45 -28.33 -1.41 14.74
N ILE A 46 -27.47 -1.02 13.80
CA ILE A 46 -27.74 0.09 12.90
C ILE A 46 -28.63 -0.38 11.77
N GLU A 47 -29.80 0.23 11.63
CA GLU A 47 -30.65 0.02 10.47
C GLU A 47 -30.05 0.71 9.23
N GLU A 48 -29.82 -0.04 8.16
CA GLU A 48 -29.26 0.46 6.91
C GLU A 48 -30.04 1.63 6.33
N SER A 49 -31.38 1.59 6.48
CA SER A 49 -32.29 2.66 6.06
C SER A 49 -32.04 3.97 6.84
N ASP A 50 -31.69 3.91 8.12
CA ASP A 50 -31.38 5.07 8.93
C ASP A 50 -30.07 5.71 8.53
N LEU A 51 -29.06 4.86 8.19
CA LEU A 51 -27.80 5.34 7.67
C LEU A 51 -27.99 6.06 6.33
N HIS A 52 -28.73 5.46 5.39
CA HIS A 52 -29.03 6.08 4.10
C HIS A 52 -29.76 7.41 4.25
N ARG A 53 -30.81 7.44 5.09
CA ARG A 53 -31.55 8.65 5.37
C ARG A 53 -30.67 9.76 5.95
N LYS A 54 -29.86 9.44 6.94
CA LYS A 54 -28.97 10.41 7.61
C LYS A 54 -27.89 10.95 6.67
N LEU A 55 -27.34 10.09 5.79
CA LEU A 55 -26.39 10.51 4.77
C LEU A 55 -27.03 11.45 3.74
N ALA A 56 -28.25 11.14 3.30
CA ALA A 56 -28.99 11.98 2.35
C ALA A 56 -29.34 13.34 2.97
N ASP A 57 -29.95 13.33 4.16
CA ASP A 57 -30.51 14.54 4.80
C ASP A 57 -29.39 15.51 5.26
N LYS A 58 -28.31 14.97 5.81
CA LYS A 58 -27.27 15.79 6.44
C LYS A 58 -26.12 16.14 5.50
N TYR A 59 -25.81 15.26 4.55
CA TYR A 59 -24.62 15.38 3.71
C TYR A 59 -24.91 15.37 2.20
N GLY A 60 -26.17 15.20 1.80
CA GLY A 60 -26.57 15.12 0.39
C GLY A 60 -26.02 13.89 -0.35
N LEU A 61 -25.60 12.86 0.39
CA LEU A 61 -25.11 11.59 -0.16
C LEU A 61 -26.28 10.62 -0.24
N ALA A 62 -26.57 10.07 -1.43
CA ALA A 62 -27.68 9.17 -1.68
C ALA A 62 -27.21 7.78 -2.14
N PRO A 63 -26.47 7.00 -1.29
CA PRO A 63 -26.07 5.64 -1.63
C PRO A 63 -27.29 4.75 -1.78
N GLN A 64 -27.26 3.83 -2.74
CA GLN A 64 -28.34 2.87 -2.98
C GLN A 64 -28.10 1.55 -2.26
N SER A 65 -26.85 1.31 -1.83
CA SER A 65 -26.41 0.06 -1.20
C SER A 65 -25.21 0.28 -0.28
N LEU A 66 -24.90 -0.72 0.54
CA LEU A 66 -23.66 -0.74 1.35
C LEU A 66 -22.40 -0.70 0.47
N SER A 67 -22.45 -1.28 -0.73
CA SER A 67 -21.32 -1.21 -1.67
C SER A 67 -21.06 0.22 -2.16
N ASP A 68 -22.11 1.05 -2.32
CA ASP A 68 -21.93 2.46 -2.68
C ASP A 68 -21.30 3.24 -1.52
N ILE A 69 -21.74 2.96 -0.29
CA ILE A 69 -21.14 3.58 0.90
C ILE A 69 -19.66 3.21 1.01
N ARG A 70 -19.32 1.94 0.76
CA ARG A 70 -17.92 1.49 0.72
C ARG A 70 -17.13 2.21 -0.37
N ALA A 71 -17.65 2.32 -1.58
CA ALA A 71 -17.04 3.06 -2.67
C ALA A 71 -16.78 4.53 -2.30
N PHE A 72 -17.74 5.21 -1.67
CA PHE A 72 -17.54 6.58 -1.19
C PHE A 72 -16.44 6.70 -0.14
N LEU A 73 -16.37 5.74 0.81
CA LEU A 73 -15.29 5.72 1.82
C LEU A 73 -13.91 5.51 1.20
N ASP A 74 -13.83 4.59 0.24
CA ASP A 74 -12.60 4.29 -0.46
C ASP A 74 -12.15 5.48 -1.32
N ASP A 75 -13.08 6.14 -2.01
CA ASP A 75 -12.78 7.35 -2.80
C ASP A 75 -12.30 8.49 -1.90
N GLU A 76 -12.99 8.72 -0.79
CA GLU A 76 -12.60 9.74 0.18
C GLU A 76 -11.22 9.46 0.80
N ARG A 77 -10.95 8.19 1.16
CA ARG A 77 -9.65 7.75 1.67
C ARG A 77 -8.56 8.01 0.64
N HIS A 78 -8.84 7.73 -0.63
CA HIS A 78 -7.90 7.97 -1.73
C HIS A 78 -7.63 9.46 -1.94
N GLU A 79 -8.67 10.29 -1.95
CA GLU A 79 -8.52 11.75 -2.05
C GLU A 79 -7.75 12.33 -0.86
N ARG A 80 -8.02 11.84 0.36
CA ARG A 80 -7.27 12.23 1.55
C ARG A 80 -5.80 11.88 1.43
N PHE A 81 -5.49 10.72 0.86
CA PHE A 81 -4.12 10.32 0.61
C PHE A 81 -3.43 11.20 -0.44
N ASN A 82 -4.12 11.55 -1.52
CA ASN A 82 -3.59 12.50 -2.50
C ASN A 82 -3.28 13.88 -1.88
N ARG A 83 -4.18 14.40 -1.05
CA ARG A 83 -3.93 15.64 -0.29
C ARG A 83 -2.73 15.52 0.65
N LEU A 84 -2.58 14.37 1.32
CA LEU A 84 -1.41 14.08 2.15
C LEU A 84 -0.11 14.11 1.33
N ILE A 85 -0.10 13.46 0.17
CA ILE A 85 1.07 13.45 -0.73
C ILE A 85 1.43 14.87 -1.15
N ASP A 86 0.45 15.67 -1.55
CA ASP A 86 0.69 17.05 -2.00
C ASP A 86 1.22 17.95 -0.88
N ALA A 87 0.69 17.79 0.32
CA ALA A 87 1.05 18.62 1.46
C ALA A 87 2.39 18.20 2.12
N ARG A 88 2.65 16.89 2.25
CA ARG A 88 3.81 16.39 3.00
C ARG A 88 4.96 15.90 2.15
N PHE A 89 4.68 15.45 0.91
CA PHE A 89 5.65 14.80 0.03
C PHE A 89 5.76 15.52 -1.34
N PRO A 90 5.93 16.87 -1.37
CA PRO A 90 6.29 17.55 -2.61
C PRO A 90 7.66 17.08 -3.09
N ASP A 91 7.99 17.31 -4.36
CA ASP A 91 9.17 16.72 -5.00
C ASP A 91 10.48 17.02 -4.27
N HIS A 92 10.64 18.23 -3.70
CA HIS A 92 11.84 18.59 -2.95
C HIS A 92 11.99 17.77 -1.66
N VAL A 93 10.89 17.44 -0.96
CA VAL A 93 10.92 16.58 0.24
C VAL A 93 11.23 15.13 -0.15
N LEU A 94 10.69 14.64 -1.27
CA LEU A 94 11.02 13.31 -1.76
C LEU A 94 12.49 13.19 -2.14
N LEU A 95 13.06 14.19 -2.81
CA LEU A 95 14.49 14.22 -3.13
C LEU A 95 15.37 14.29 -1.88
N GLU A 96 14.97 15.07 -0.85
CA GLU A 96 15.64 15.08 0.45
C GLU A 96 15.61 13.69 1.11
N LEU A 97 14.44 13.05 1.15
CA LEU A 97 14.28 11.70 1.70
C LEU A 97 15.12 10.65 0.96
N LEU A 98 15.18 10.69 -0.39
CA LEU A 98 16.02 9.76 -1.15
C LEU A 98 17.50 9.93 -0.79
N SER A 99 17.99 11.16 -0.65
CA SER A 99 19.35 11.44 -0.17
C SER A 99 19.57 10.97 1.28
N ASP A 100 18.58 11.15 2.15
CA ASP A 100 18.64 10.69 3.54
C ASP A 100 18.68 9.15 3.64
N PHE A 101 17.98 8.42 2.77
CA PHE A 101 18.08 6.96 2.69
C PHE A 101 19.47 6.50 2.26
N GLU A 102 20.09 7.15 1.27
CA GLU A 102 21.46 6.86 0.82
C GLU A 102 22.50 7.09 1.93
N THR A 103 22.32 8.15 2.72
CA THR A 103 23.25 8.53 3.78
C THR A 103 22.90 7.95 5.15
N ARG A 104 21.81 7.18 5.25
CA ARG A 104 21.28 6.61 6.50
C ARG A 104 21.00 7.66 7.57
N ASN A 105 20.46 8.80 7.17
CA ASN A 105 20.04 9.86 8.08
C ASN A 105 18.69 9.53 8.72
N ASP A 106 18.62 8.44 9.45
CA ASP A 106 17.40 7.85 10.01
C ASP A 106 16.62 8.83 10.91
N ILE A 107 17.31 9.77 11.56
CA ILE A 107 16.68 10.80 12.39
C ILE A 107 15.85 11.76 11.55
N ASN A 108 16.38 12.24 10.42
CA ASN A 108 15.66 13.14 9.53
C ASN A 108 14.51 12.44 8.81
N ILE A 109 14.73 11.19 8.38
CA ILE A 109 13.69 10.35 7.76
C ILE A 109 12.47 10.24 8.70
N ARG A 110 12.68 9.87 9.96
CA ARG A 110 11.60 9.78 10.96
C ARG A 110 10.91 11.12 11.20
N ARG A 111 11.67 12.20 11.30
CA ARG A 111 11.13 13.55 11.47
C ARG A 111 10.22 13.98 10.32
N LEU A 112 10.58 13.64 9.08
CA LEU A 112 9.83 14.02 7.88
C LEU A 112 8.60 13.14 7.66
N VAL A 113 8.66 11.86 8.03
CA VAL A 113 7.59 10.90 7.75
C VAL A 113 6.84 10.49 9.02
N THR A 114 7.42 9.67 9.87
CA THR A 114 6.79 9.20 11.11
C THR A 114 7.79 8.50 12.03
N ASP A 115 7.53 8.56 13.33
CA ASP A 115 8.25 7.78 14.35
C ASP A 115 7.60 6.40 14.61
N ASN A 116 6.42 6.13 14.00
CA ASN A 116 5.62 4.95 14.28
C ASN A 116 6.00 3.72 13.43
N ALA A 117 6.94 3.87 12.49
CA ALA A 117 7.43 2.80 11.64
C ALA A 117 8.96 2.71 11.67
N ASP A 118 9.50 1.56 11.33
CA ASP A 118 10.93 1.43 11.09
C ASP A 118 11.34 2.08 9.75
N VAL A 119 12.61 2.40 9.61
CA VAL A 119 13.11 3.12 8.44
C VAL A 119 12.98 2.30 7.14
N PRO A 120 13.19 0.99 7.13
CA PRO A 120 12.87 0.17 5.96
C PRO A 120 11.41 0.29 5.49
N THR A 121 10.45 0.17 6.39
CA THR A 121 9.02 0.34 6.06
C THR A 121 8.70 1.75 5.54
N ILE A 122 9.36 2.78 6.09
CA ILE A 122 9.25 4.15 5.56
C ILE A 122 9.82 4.22 4.14
N PHE A 123 10.90 3.51 3.85
CA PHE A 123 11.48 3.47 2.50
C PHE A 123 10.53 2.83 1.49
N GLU A 124 9.95 1.67 1.80
CA GLU A 124 8.93 1.00 1.00
C GLU A 124 7.77 1.95 0.65
N TYR A 125 7.26 2.66 1.67
CA TYR A 125 6.19 3.64 1.52
C TYR A 125 6.58 4.81 0.61
N ILE A 126 7.77 5.38 0.77
CA ILE A 126 8.25 6.51 -0.05
C ILE A 126 8.50 6.06 -1.49
N VAL A 127 9.07 4.87 -1.72
CA VAL A 127 9.21 4.29 -3.07
C VAL A 127 7.86 4.18 -3.75
N GLY A 128 6.82 3.73 -3.05
CA GLY A 128 5.46 3.66 -3.58
C GLY A 128 4.91 5.04 -3.97
N ILE A 129 5.10 6.06 -3.14
CA ILE A 129 4.68 7.43 -3.45
C ILE A 129 5.44 7.99 -4.67
N VAL A 130 6.76 7.79 -4.73
CA VAL A 130 7.58 8.20 -5.88
C VAL A 130 7.07 7.52 -7.15
N TRP A 131 6.87 6.20 -7.10
CA TRP A 131 6.35 5.45 -8.25
C TRP A 131 4.98 5.95 -8.70
N TYR A 132 4.08 6.20 -7.77
CA TYR A 132 2.76 6.76 -8.06
C TYR A 132 2.85 8.12 -8.77
N LYS A 133 3.70 9.02 -8.29
CA LYS A 133 3.89 10.35 -8.91
C LYS A 133 4.49 10.24 -10.32
N VAL A 134 5.54 9.45 -10.52
CA VAL A 134 6.18 9.27 -11.84
C VAL A 134 5.29 8.54 -12.85
N SER A 135 4.34 7.74 -12.35
CA SER A 135 3.31 7.08 -13.14
C SER A 135 2.13 8.00 -13.51
N ASN A 136 2.25 9.32 -13.30
CA ASN A 136 1.17 10.32 -13.46
C ASN A 136 -0.07 9.98 -12.60
N ARG A 137 0.14 9.46 -11.40
CA ARG A 137 -0.89 9.07 -10.43
C ARG A 137 -1.93 8.12 -11.01
N LYS A 138 -1.49 7.17 -11.84
CA LYS A 138 -2.38 6.15 -12.38
C LYS A 138 -2.83 5.18 -11.29
N GLY A 139 -4.13 4.89 -11.31
CA GLY A 139 -4.75 3.94 -10.39
C GLY A 139 -4.93 4.48 -8.98
N ARG A 140 -5.23 3.57 -8.06
CA ARG A 140 -5.49 3.84 -6.65
C ARG A 140 -4.33 3.29 -5.83
N ILE A 141 -3.37 4.13 -5.49
CA ILE A 141 -2.14 3.68 -4.82
C ILE A 141 -2.42 2.92 -3.51
N LEU A 142 -3.48 3.26 -2.77
CA LEU A 142 -3.85 2.56 -1.54
C LEU A 142 -4.21 1.09 -1.77
N ASP A 143 -4.68 0.75 -2.99
CA ASP A 143 -5.00 -0.63 -3.37
C ASP A 143 -3.75 -1.42 -3.79
N TYR A 144 -2.61 -0.74 -3.95
CA TYR A 144 -1.36 -1.34 -4.40
C TYR A 144 -0.36 -1.58 -3.27
N PHE A 145 -0.49 -0.87 -2.14
CA PHE A 145 0.34 -1.11 -0.98
C PHE A 145 -0.04 -2.42 -0.28
N ASN A 146 0.96 -3.28 -0.03
CA ASN A 146 0.82 -4.46 0.82
C ASN A 146 1.29 -4.18 2.26
N LEU A 147 1.94 -3.06 2.49
CA LEU A 147 2.27 -2.56 3.83
C LEU A 147 1.02 -1.99 4.54
N SER A 148 1.00 -2.02 5.86
CA SER A 148 -0.11 -1.42 6.62
C SER A 148 0.14 0.07 6.86
N LEU A 149 -0.95 0.85 6.84
CA LEU A 149 -0.96 2.28 7.15
C LEU A 149 -1.69 2.53 8.46
N ASP A 150 -1.31 3.61 9.15
CA ASP A 150 -2.04 4.10 10.31
C ASP A 150 -3.28 4.96 9.92
N ALA A 151 -3.97 5.51 10.90
CA ALA A 151 -5.15 6.35 10.68
C ALA A 151 -4.85 7.66 9.93
N ASP A 152 -3.60 8.12 9.97
CA ASP A 152 -3.12 9.30 9.24
C ASP A 152 -2.59 8.95 7.84
N LEU A 153 -2.76 7.70 7.41
CA LEU A 153 -2.28 7.14 6.13
C LEU A 153 -0.75 7.14 6.01
N LEU A 154 -0.06 7.11 7.14
CA LEU A 154 1.40 6.96 7.21
C LEU A 154 1.78 5.49 7.41
N PRO A 155 3.00 5.08 7.05
CA PRO A 155 3.43 3.69 7.18
C PRO A 155 3.46 3.25 8.65
N LYS A 156 3.03 2.00 8.91
CA LYS A 156 3.01 1.40 10.23
C LYS A 156 3.81 0.11 10.32
N THR A 157 3.51 -0.87 9.46
CA THR A 157 4.25 -2.14 9.37
C THR A 157 4.46 -2.51 7.91
N HIS A 158 5.56 -3.18 7.61
CA HIS A 158 5.84 -3.73 6.30
C HIS A 158 4.82 -4.79 5.86
N ALA A 159 4.88 -5.20 4.60
CA ALA A 159 4.03 -6.25 4.04
C ALA A 159 4.11 -7.55 4.83
N ALA A 160 3.02 -8.32 4.85
CA ALA A 160 3.03 -9.63 5.49
C ALA A 160 4.06 -10.55 4.81
N GLY A 161 4.70 -11.41 5.59
CA GLY A 161 5.73 -12.32 5.06
C GLY A 161 5.21 -13.15 3.87
N GLY A 162 5.96 -13.13 2.78
CA GLY A 162 5.62 -13.82 1.55
C GLY A 162 4.87 -12.98 0.52
N MET A 163 4.69 -11.69 0.78
CA MET A 163 4.14 -10.73 -0.17
C MET A 163 5.19 -9.68 -0.53
N GLU A 164 5.15 -9.21 -1.76
CA GLU A 164 5.87 -8.03 -2.23
C GLU A 164 5.42 -6.75 -1.51
N ASP A 165 6.23 -5.70 -1.52
CA ASP A 165 5.87 -4.44 -0.84
C ASP A 165 4.73 -3.71 -1.55
N ILE A 166 4.72 -3.73 -2.89
CA ILE A 166 3.73 -3.03 -3.70
C ILE A 166 3.39 -3.85 -4.94
N THR A 167 2.09 -4.03 -5.20
CA THR A 167 1.57 -4.67 -6.41
C THR A 167 0.90 -3.66 -7.32
N TYR A 168 1.61 -3.10 -8.30
CA TYR A 168 1.09 -2.05 -9.19
C TYR A 168 0.51 -2.66 -10.48
N ARG A 169 -0.77 -2.42 -10.76
CA ARG A 169 -1.46 -2.99 -11.91
C ARG A 169 -1.68 -1.95 -13.01
N TYR A 170 -1.32 -2.31 -14.23
CA TYR A 170 -1.50 -1.49 -15.41
C TYR A 170 -2.45 -2.16 -16.39
N ASN A 171 -3.50 -1.43 -16.77
CA ASN A 171 -4.40 -1.87 -17.82
C ASN A 171 -3.72 -1.82 -19.20
N ALA A 172 -4.20 -2.65 -20.14
CA ALA A 172 -3.73 -2.63 -21.50
C ALA A 172 -3.87 -1.25 -22.14
N THR A 173 -2.86 -0.87 -22.91
CA THR A 173 -2.84 0.34 -23.75
C THR A 173 -2.49 -0.06 -25.19
N PRO A 174 -2.69 0.83 -26.20
CA PRO A 174 -2.32 0.49 -27.59
C PRO A 174 -0.87 0.08 -27.80
N GLY A 175 0.05 0.48 -26.89
CA GLY A 175 1.48 0.16 -27.00
C GLY A 175 1.97 -0.93 -26.07
N TYR A 176 1.17 -1.32 -25.07
CA TYR A 176 1.57 -2.27 -24.05
C TYR A 176 0.41 -3.16 -23.62
N PRO A 177 0.62 -4.47 -23.43
CA PRO A 177 -0.38 -5.36 -22.87
C PRO A 177 -0.66 -4.99 -21.40
N GLU A 178 -1.76 -5.48 -20.86
CA GLU A 178 -2.02 -5.48 -19.43
C GLU A 178 -0.87 -6.20 -18.71
N HIS A 179 -0.39 -5.61 -17.61
CA HIS A 179 0.72 -6.18 -16.85
C HIS A 179 0.69 -5.76 -15.39
N THR A 180 1.36 -6.55 -14.57
CA THR A 180 1.56 -6.25 -13.15
C THR A 180 3.04 -5.98 -12.88
N LEU A 181 3.31 -4.96 -12.08
CA LEU A 181 4.62 -4.62 -11.58
C LEU A 181 4.65 -4.87 -10.08
N LEU A 182 5.48 -5.82 -9.65
CA LEU A 182 5.80 -6.06 -8.26
C LEU A 182 6.98 -5.16 -7.89
N ILE A 183 6.84 -4.31 -6.89
CA ILE A 183 7.94 -3.44 -6.44
C ILE A 183 8.39 -3.94 -5.09
N GLU A 184 9.69 -4.18 -4.99
CA GLU A 184 10.40 -4.61 -3.81
C GLU A 184 11.45 -3.56 -3.47
N ALA A 185 11.38 -2.99 -2.29
CA ALA A 185 12.23 -1.89 -1.86
C ALA A 185 13.01 -2.27 -0.60
N THR A 186 14.32 -2.14 -0.63
CA THR A 186 15.15 -2.51 0.52
C THR A 186 16.29 -1.54 0.79
N LEU A 187 16.57 -1.34 2.07
CA LEU A 187 17.77 -0.65 2.56
C LEU A 187 18.89 -1.62 2.97
N ALA A 188 18.75 -2.92 2.68
CA ALA A 188 19.80 -3.88 2.96
C ALA A 188 21.03 -3.62 2.10
N GLU A 189 22.20 -3.74 2.71
CA GLU A 189 23.49 -3.43 2.08
C GLU A 189 24.34 -4.69 1.81
N ALA A 190 25.17 -4.63 0.79
CA ALA A 190 26.25 -5.58 0.51
C ALA A 190 25.86 -7.07 0.65
N GLY A 191 26.56 -7.80 1.50
CA GLY A 191 26.32 -9.23 1.70
C GLY A 191 24.98 -9.58 2.36
N THR A 192 24.38 -8.65 3.09
CA THR A 192 23.04 -8.80 3.66
C THR A 192 22.00 -8.75 2.56
N GLN A 193 22.07 -7.78 1.64
CA GLN A 193 21.17 -7.66 0.50
C GLN A 193 21.16 -8.96 -0.34
N ARG A 194 22.32 -9.49 -0.68
CA ARG A 194 22.41 -10.74 -1.43
C ARG A 194 21.70 -11.91 -0.74
N ARG A 195 21.90 -12.04 0.56
CA ARG A 195 21.37 -13.17 1.33
C ARG A 195 19.88 -13.06 1.64
N MET A 196 19.39 -11.83 1.84
CA MET A 196 18.02 -11.58 2.30
C MET A 196 17.03 -11.27 1.17
N GLU A 197 17.50 -10.77 0.01
CA GLU A 197 16.61 -10.23 -1.01
C GLU A 197 16.54 -11.08 -2.30
N MET A 198 17.61 -11.79 -2.65
CA MET A 198 17.65 -12.50 -3.94
C MET A 198 16.60 -13.61 -4.04
N GLU A 199 16.44 -14.38 -2.97
CA GLU A 199 15.44 -15.45 -2.94
C GLU A 199 14.03 -14.88 -2.79
N PRO A 200 13.71 -14.01 -1.82
CA PRO A 200 12.36 -13.45 -1.66
C PRO A 200 11.84 -12.76 -2.92
N VAL A 201 12.60 -11.85 -3.52
CA VAL A 201 12.20 -11.16 -4.76
C VAL A 201 11.91 -12.14 -5.90
N SER A 202 12.79 -13.15 -6.06
CA SER A 202 12.59 -14.19 -7.08
C SER A 202 11.37 -15.05 -6.77
N ARG A 203 11.12 -15.38 -5.51
CA ARG A 203 9.98 -16.16 -5.06
C ARG A 203 8.67 -15.39 -5.24
N HIS A 204 8.60 -14.14 -4.83
CA HIS A 204 7.38 -13.32 -4.99
C HIS A 204 6.97 -13.23 -6.45
N LEU A 205 7.90 -12.89 -7.36
CA LEU A 205 7.59 -12.85 -8.79
C LEU A 205 7.27 -14.26 -9.35
N GLY A 206 8.01 -15.28 -8.95
CA GLY A 206 7.80 -16.65 -9.40
C GLY A 206 6.45 -17.19 -8.98
N ASP A 207 6.09 -17.04 -7.71
CA ASP A 207 4.79 -17.49 -7.19
C ASP A 207 3.63 -16.67 -7.79
N PHE A 208 3.84 -15.38 -8.06
CA PHE A 208 2.86 -14.57 -8.74
C PHE A 208 2.58 -15.09 -10.16
N LEU A 209 3.61 -15.37 -10.92
CA LEU A 209 3.52 -15.88 -12.29
C LEU A 209 2.95 -17.31 -12.35
N LEU A 210 3.22 -18.16 -11.35
CA LEU A 210 2.66 -19.51 -11.26
C LEU A 210 1.15 -19.50 -10.97
N ARG A 211 0.67 -18.54 -10.18
CA ARG A 211 -0.76 -18.41 -9.86
C ARG A 211 -1.60 -18.02 -11.07
N ASP A 212 -1.07 -17.22 -11.97
CA ASP A 212 -1.75 -16.84 -13.20
C ASP A 212 -0.76 -16.84 -14.39
N ASN A 213 -0.65 -17.96 -15.04
CA ASN A 213 0.22 -18.21 -16.19
C ASN A 213 -0.08 -17.32 -17.43
N ARG A 214 -1.12 -16.49 -17.38
CA ARG A 214 -1.55 -15.61 -18.47
C ARG A 214 -1.18 -14.15 -18.24
N GLN A 215 -0.75 -13.78 -17.04
CA GLN A 215 -0.41 -12.41 -16.73
C GLN A 215 1.06 -12.12 -17.06
N GLU A 216 1.28 -11.04 -17.80
CA GLU A 216 2.62 -10.43 -17.88
C GLU A 216 2.91 -9.75 -16.55
N ALA A 217 4.00 -10.15 -15.89
CA ALA A 217 4.46 -9.52 -14.67
C ALA A 217 5.97 -9.29 -14.66
N TYR A 218 6.38 -8.28 -13.93
CA TYR A 218 7.77 -7.84 -13.77
C TYR A 218 8.01 -7.55 -12.30
N ALA A 219 9.22 -7.75 -11.81
CA ALA A 219 9.63 -7.22 -10.53
C ALA A 219 10.57 -6.04 -10.72
N LEU A 220 10.35 -4.98 -9.96
CA LEU A 220 11.26 -3.85 -9.81
C LEU A 220 11.88 -3.94 -8.44
N PHE A 221 13.19 -4.11 -8.38
CA PHE A 221 13.95 -4.14 -7.14
C PHE A 221 14.65 -2.79 -6.92
N VAL A 222 14.20 -2.04 -5.92
CA VAL A 222 14.63 -0.66 -5.65
C VAL A 222 15.48 -0.60 -4.39
N THR A 223 16.68 -0.03 -4.51
CA THR A 223 17.58 0.13 -3.36
C THR A 223 18.61 1.23 -3.62
N PRO A 224 19.05 1.99 -2.60
CA PRO A 224 20.19 2.90 -2.74
C PRO A 224 21.56 2.18 -2.71
N PHE A 225 21.60 0.87 -2.41
CA PHE A 225 22.85 0.12 -2.19
C PHE A 225 23.00 -1.08 -3.12
N LEU A 226 22.76 -0.88 -4.41
CA LEU A 226 22.69 -1.98 -5.37
C LEU A 226 23.99 -2.74 -5.53
N HIS A 227 24.00 -4.01 -5.15
CA HIS A 227 25.18 -4.87 -5.18
C HIS A 227 25.33 -5.59 -6.53
N LEU A 228 26.56 -5.63 -7.09
CA LEU A 228 26.83 -6.21 -8.41
C LEU A 228 26.40 -7.69 -8.55
N ASN A 229 26.58 -8.48 -7.48
CA ASN A 229 26.15 -9.89 -7.51
C ASN A 229 24.64 -10.05 -7.53
N VAL A 230 23.87 -9.11 -6.94
CA VAL A 230 22.40 -9.08 -7.02
C VAL A 230 21.97 -8.79 -8.46
N ILE A 231 22.62 -7.82 -9.11
CA ILE A 231 22.38 -7.52 -10.54
C ILE A 231 22.66 -8.76 -11.41
N SER A 232 23.79 -9.44 -11.16
CA SER A 232 24.17 -10.64 -11.91
C SER A 232 23.16 -11.77 -11.74
N ASP A 233 22.69 -11.98 -10.52
CA ASP A 233 21.71 -13.01 -10.18
C ASP A 233 20.37 -12.75 -10.86
N PHE A 234 19.82 -11.55 -10.73
CA PHE A 234 18.57 -11.17 -11.37
C PHE A 234 18.63 -11.24 -12.91
N ARG A 235 19.79 -10.92 -13.49
CA ARG A 235 20.02 -11.16 -14.94
C ARG A 235 19.96 -12.63 -15.27
N GLY A 236 20.53 -13.49 -14.43
CA GLY A 236 20.49 -14.95 -14.60
C GLY A 236 19.08 -15.51 -14.56
N ARG A 237 18.18 -14.93 -13.76
CA ARG A 237 16.78 -15.38 -13.66
C ARG A 237 16.00 -15.31 -14.98
N LYS A 238 16.42 -14.53 -15.94
CA LYS A 238 15.85 -14.54 -17.32
C LYS A 238 16.05 -15.85 -18.06
N GLN A 239 17.03 -16.65 -17.65
CA GLN A 239 17.43 -17.91 -18.31
C GLN A 239 17.14 -19.14 -17.45
N MET A 240 16.84 -18.94 -16.16
CA MET A 240 16.64 -20.03 -15.22
C MET A 240 15.14 -20.29 -15.03
N PRO A 241 14.70 -21.55 -15.05
CA PRO A 241 13.34 -21.87 -14.67
C PRO A 241 13.11 -21.66 -13.18
N TYR A 242 11.90 -21.25 -12.84
CA TYR A 242 11.38 -21.22 -11.47
C TYR A 242 10.29 -22.27 -11.34
N TYR A 243 10.39 -23.13 -10.34
CA TYR A 243 9.47 -24.25 -10.11
C TYR A 243 8.55 -23.96 -8.94
N SER A 244 7.31 -24.49 -9.01
CA SER A 244 6.42 -24.58 -7.86
C SER A 244 7.03 -25.43 -6.75
N SER A 245 6.55 -25.29 -5.52
CA SER A 245 7.05 -26.04 -4.37
C SER A 245 6.92 -27.56 -4.49
N ASP A 246 5.93 -28.04 -5.27
CA ASP A 246 5.74 -29.46 -5.62
C ASP A 246 6.54 -29.90 -6.84
N GLY A 247 7.15 -28.98 -7.58
CA GLY A 247 7.92 -29.25 -8.80
C GLY A 247 7.07 -29.57 -10.04
N GLU A 248 5.73 -29.50 -9.97
CA GLU A 248 4.84 -29.87 -11.06
C GLU A 248 4.70 -28.77 -12.12
N GLN A 249 4.90 -27.52 -11.71
CA GLN A 249 4.80 -26.36 -12.60
C GLN A 249 6.12 -25.61 -12.67
N CYS A 250 6.39 -25.01 -13.82
CA CYS A 250 7.53 -24.12 -13.95
C CYS A 250 7.24 -22.96 -14.90
N ILE A 251 7.91 -21.86 -14.66
CA ILE A 251 7.96 -20.69 -15.54
C ILE A 251 9.41 -20.40 -15.92
N ASN A 252 9.58 -19.87 -17.13
CA ASN A 252 10.88 -19.50 -17.66
C ASN A 252 10.95 -18.00 -17.90
N GLY A 253 12.10 -17.42 -17.60
CA GLY A 253 12.37 -16.05 -18.01
C GLY A 253 11.77 -14.98 -17.11
N MET A 254 11.93 -15.10 -15.80
CA MET A 254 11.55 -14.04 -14.85
C MET A 254 12.27 -12.73 -15.14
N LYS A 255 11.51 -11.64 -15.18
CA LYS A 255 12.02 -10.29 -15.49
C LYS A 255 12.10 -9.46 -14.20
N ILE A 256 13.27 -9.42 -13.60
CA ILE A 256 13.57 -8.60 -12.43
C ILE A 256 14.46 -7.46 -12.84
N ILE A 257 14.05 -6.23 -12.59
CA ILE A 257 14.74 -4.99 -12.99
C ILE A 257 15.30 -4.33 -11.74
N PRO A 258 16.62 -4.40 -11.50
CA PRO A 258 17.24 -3.67 -10.40
C PRO A 258 17.33 -2.19 -10.74
N LEU A 259 16.94 -1.35 -9.78
CA LEU A 259 16.98 0.10 -9.87
C LEU A 259 17.69 0.69 -8.64
N ASN A 260 18.64 1.56 -8.88
CA ASN A 260 19.22 2.39 -7.83
C ASN A 260 18.42 3.68 -7.70
N THR A 261 18.20 4.14 -6.47
CA THR A 261 17.50 5.40 -6.17
C THR A 261 18.23 6.63 -6.63
#